data_f458da9aade43d88cb892437f8451d2c
#
_entry.id   f458da9aade43d88cb892437f8451d2c
#
_cell.length_a   1.000
_cell.length_b   1.000
_cell.length_c   1.000
_cell.angle_alpha   90.00
_cell.angle_beta   90.00
_cell.angle_gamma   90.00
#
_symmetry.space_group_name_H-M   'P 1'
#
loop_
_entity.id
_entity.type
_entity.pdbx_description
1 polymer ?
#
loop_
_entity_poly.entity_id
_entity_poly.type
_entity_poly.pdbx_seq_one_letter_code
_entity_poly.pdbx_strand_id
1 'polypeptide(L)'
;MARPTPVLRASDVRVSFAGRAVLRGVDLAVDPGHRTGLVGENGVGKATRLRVLAGTLAPDDGTVSQPADLGFLHQEFPYPPTTTVRAVVDDALARVRGIERELEEAALALAGDPGGGPVPGAGGAYARAL
;
A
#
# COMPACT_ATOMS: atom_id res chain seq x y z
N MET A 1 -17.63 -13.62 19.06
CA MET A 1 -16.98 -13.55 17.74
C MET A 1 -16.16 -12.24 17.69
N ALA A 2 -14.86 -12.31 17.48
CA ALA A 2 -14.03 -11.12 17.31
C ALA A 2 -14.40 -10.44 15.98
N ARG A 3 -14.57 -9.11 15.98
CA ARG A 3 -14.74 -8.34 14.74
C ARG A 3 -13.47 -8.48 13.88
N PRO A 4 -13.59 -8.72 12.58
CA PRO A 4 -12.42 -8.76 11.73
C PRO A 4 -11.67 -7.42 11.82
N THR A 5 -10.34 -7.48 11.82
CA THR A 5 -9.51 -6.27 11.79
C THR A 5 -9.72 -5.59 10.44
N PRO A 6 -10.08 -4.30 10.39
CA PRO A 6 -10.27 -3.60 9.12
C PRO A 6 -8.96 -3.59 8.33
N VAL A 7 -9.07 -3.80 7.02
CA VAL A 7 -7.91 -3.78 6.09
C VAL A 7 -7.38 -2.37 5.93
N LEU A 8 -8.29 -1.37 5.93
CA LEU A 8 -7.95 0.04 5.82
C LEU A 8 -8.66 0.81 6.93
N ARG A 9 -7.91 1.59 7.71
CA ARG A 9 -8.47 2.37 8.81
C ARG A 9 -7.88 3.77 8.83
N ALA A 10 -8.72 4.77 8.99
CA ALA A 10 -8.35 6.14 9.33
C ALA A 10 -9.02 6.50 10.65
N SER A 11 -8.31 7.21 11.52
CA SER A 11 -8.83 7.67 12.81
C SER A 11 -8.44 9.13 13.04
N ASP A 12 -9.45 9.98 13.28
CA ASP A 12 -9.35 11.44 13.53
C ASP A 12 -8.46 12.19 12.51
N VAL A 13 -8.51 11.78 11.24
CA VAL A 13 -7.64 12.33 10.19
C VAL A 13 -7.99 13.79 9.89
N ARG A 14 -7.00 14.67 9.97
CA ARG A 14 -7.10 16.09 9.70
C ARG A 14 -6.11 16.50 8.62
N VAL A 15 -6.56 17.35 7.71
CA VAL A 15 -5.73 17.92 6.64
C VAL A 15 -6.15 19.35 6.36
N SER A 16 -5.17 20.23 6.28
CA SER A 16 -5.37 21.63 5.94
C SER A 16 -4.46 22.04 4.78
N PHE A 17 -4.92 22.92 3.92
CA PHE A 17 -4.12 23.57 2.88
C PHE A 17 -4.21 25.08 3.03
N ALA A 18 -3.05 25.73 3.12
CA ALA A 18 -2.95 27.19 3.29
C ALA A 18 -3.86 27.73 4.42
N GLY A 19 -3.89 27.01 5.56
CA GLY A 19 -4.70 27.39 6.73
C GLY A 19 -6.19 27.04 6.62
N ARG A 20 -6.64 26.48 5.50
CA ARG A 20 -8.02 26.04 5.32
C ARG A 20 -8.15 24.53 5.59
N ALA A 21 -8.91 24.16 6.61
CA ALA A 21 -9.18 22.76 6.92
C ALA A 21 -10.06 22.12 5.84
N VAL A 22 -9.54 21.02 5.23
CA VAL A 22 -10.21 20.22 4.21
C VAL A 22 -10.76 18.93 4.82
N LEU A 23 -9.99 18.26 5.69
CA LEU A 23 -10.46 17.14 6.48
C LEU A 23 -10.46 17.54 7.95
N ARG A 24 -11.55 17.24 8.68
CA ARG A 24 -11.77 17.70 10.04
C ARG A 24 -12.14 16.54 10.95
N GLY A 25 -11.17 15.68 11.27
CA GLY A 25 -11.41 14.53 12.13
C GLY A 25 -12.22 13.44 11.41
N VAL A 26 -11.63 12.88 10.35
CA VAL A 26 -12.29 11.86 9.55
C VAL A 26 -11.97 10.48 10.09
N ASP A 27 -13.01 9.73 10.40
CA ASP A 27 -12.94 8.31 10.73
C ASP A 27 -13.45 7.47 9.56
N LEU A 28 -12.75 6.38 9.25
CA LEU A 28 -13.14 5.41 8.25
C LEU A 28 -12.58 4.04 8.62
N ALA A 29 -13.38 3.00 8.40
CA ALA A 29 -12.90 1.63 8.46
C ALA A 29 -13.49 0.86 7.26
N VAL A 30 -12.63 0.11 6.57
CA VAL A 30 -13.03 -0.79 5.50
C VAL A 30 -12.65 -2.19 5.89
N ASP A 31 -13.64 -3.06 6.02
CA ASP A 31 -13.47 -4.45 6.39
C ASP A 31 -13.10 -5.31 5.17
N PRO A 32 -12.44 -6.46 5.38
CA PRO A 32 -12.11 -7.39 4.30
C PRO A 32 -13.34 -7.78 3.47
N GLY A 33 -13.20 -7.76 2.15
CA GLY A 33 -14.27 -8.13 1.21
C GLY A 33 -15.35 -7.07 1.02
N HIS A 34 -15.32 -5.94 1.74
CA HIS A 34 -16.28 -4.87 1.57
C HIS A 34 -15.85 -3.84 0.53
N ARG A 35 -16.84 -3.20 -0.11
CA ARG A 35 -16.66 -2.07 -1.01
C ARG A 35 -17.30 -0.85 -0.39
N THR A 36 -16.52 0.22 -0.27
CA THR A 36 -16.99 1.49 0.32
C THR A 36 -17.01 2.57 -0.74
N GLY A 37 -18.16 3.23 -0.94
CA GLY A 37 -18.31 4.36 -1.84
C GLY A 37 -18.12 5.69 -1.12
N LEU A 38 -17.30 6.60 -1.68
CA LEU A 38 -17.11 7.94 -1.17
C LEU A 38 -17.91 8.92 -2.04
N VAL A 39 -19.00 9.44 -1.51
CA VAL A 39 -19.90 10.36 -2.20
C VAL A 39 -19.87 11.76 -1.61
N GLY A 40 -20.21 12.77 -2.38
CA GLY A 40 -20.25 14.17 -1.96
C GLY A 40 -19.97 15.13 -3.12
N GLU A 41 -20.21 16.42 -2.89
CA GLU A 41 -19.99 17.49 -3.88
C GLU A 41 -18.53 17.63 -4.29
N ASN A 42 -18.29 18.29 -5.43
CA ASN A 42 -16.94 18.59 -5.87
C ASN A 42 -16.27 19.58 -4.90
N GLY A 43 -14.98 19.36 -4.61
CA GLY A 43 -14.23 20.19 -3.66
C GLY A 43 -14.40 19.85 -2.18
N VAL A 44 -15.26 18.91 -1.80
CA VAL A 44 -15.49 18.51 -0.38
C VAL A 44 -14.34 17.71 0.23
N GLY A 45 -13.27 17.44 -0.52
CA GLY A 45 -12.09 16.73 -0.01
C GLY A 45 -12.06 15.23 -0.30
N LYS A 46 -12.90 14.71 -1.23
CA LYS A 46 -12.89 13.28 -1.60
C LYS A 46 -11.51 12.80 -2.07
N ALA A 47 -10.92 13.53 -3.02
CA ALA A 47 -9.60 13.20 -3.55
C ALA A 47 -8.51 13.30 -2.49
N THR A 48 -8.56 14.32 -1.62
CA THR A 48 -7.66 14.48 -0.48
C THR A 48 -7.74 13.28 0.46
N ARG A 49 -8.97 12.84 0.77
CA ARG A 49 -9.20 11.65 1.62
C ARG A 49 -8.61 10.39 1.00
N LEU A 50 -8.84 10.15 -0.30
CA LEU A 50 -8.25 9.00 -1.00
C LEU A 50 -6.72 9.05 -1.01
N ARG A 51 -6.11 10.22 -1.21
CA ARG A 51 -4.66 10.39 -1.18
C ARG A 51 -4.06 10.13 0.20
N VAL A 52 -4.74 10.55 1.27
CA VAL A 52 -4.32 10.24 2.65
C VAL A 52 -4.45 8.75 2.93
N LEU A 53 -5.57 8.12 2.54
CA LEU A 53 -5.78 6.68 2.69
C LEU A 53 -4.78 5.84 1.89
N ALA A 54 -4.32 6.34 0.73
CA ALA A 54 -3.30 5.71 -0.09
C ALA A 54 -1.86 5.97 0.39
N GLY A 55 -1.68 6.80 1.42
CA GLY A 55 -0.35 7.17 1.91
C GLY A 55 0.43 8.12 1.01
N THR A 56 -0.20 8.66 -0.06
CA THR A 56 0.43 9.63 -0.98
C THR A 56 0.37 11.07 -0.45
N LEU A 57 -0.37 11.30 0.62
CA LEU A 57 -0.45 12.56 1.36
C LEU A 57 -0.45 12.27 2.86
N ALA A 58 0.52 12.80 3.58
CA ALA A 58 0.54 12.70 5.03
C ALA A 58 -0.56 13.59 5.65
N PRO A 59 -1.32 13.12 6.64
CA PRO A 59 -2.25 13.95 7.39
C PRO A 59 -1.50 14.90 8.32
N ASP A 60 -2.11 16.03 8.66
CA ASP A 60 -1.60 16.96 9.68
C ASP A 60 -1.76 16.37 11.08
N ASP A 61 -2.82 15.57 11.30
CA ASP A 61 -3.12 14.88 12.54
C ASP A 61 -3.99 13.64 12.28
N GLY A 62 -4.03 12.73 13.26
CA GLY A 62 -4.71 11.45 13.14
C GLY A 62 -3.80 10.34 12.63
N THR A 63 -4.37 9.16 12.43
CA THR A 63 -3.63 7.97 12.03
C THR A 63 -4.31 7.26 10.87
N VAL A 64 -3.49 6.67 9.98
CA VAL A 64 -3.95 5.78 8.91
C VAL A 64 -3.22 4.45 9.01
N SER A 65 -3.98 3.37 9.03
CA SER A 65 -3.47 2.00 8.88
C SER A 65 -3.95 1.45 7.56
N GLN A 66 -3.01 0.95 6.76
CA GLN A 66 -3.28 0.42 5.42
C GLN A 66 -2.53 -0.89 5.22
N PRO A 67 -3.00 -1.80 4.35
CA PRO A 67 -2.28 -3.00 4.01
C PRO A 67 -0.99 -2.65 3.26
N ALA A 68 0.02 -3.50 3.37
CA ALA A 68 1.28 -3.34 2.64
C ALA A 68 1.07 -3.41 1.12
N ASP A 69 0.01 -4.10 0.69
CA ASP A 69 -0.36 -4.31 -0.71
C ASP A 69 -1.58 -3.48 -1.06
N LEU A 70 -1.42 -2.18 -1.16
CA LEU A 70 -2.47 -1.24 -1.52
C LEU A 70 -2.26 -0.70 -2.94
N GLY A 71 -3.21 -0.96 -3.84
CA GLY A 71 -3.26 -0.30 -5.15
C GLY A 71 -3.99 1.04 -5.08
N PHE A 72 -3.41 2.07 -5.68
CA PHE A 72 -4.04 3.39 -5.80
C PHE A 72 -4.16 3.79 -7.27
N LEU A 73 -5.40 3.96 -7.74
CA LEU A 73 -5.67 4.47 -9.08
C LEU A 73 -5.65 5.99 -9.07
N HIS A 74 -4.64 6.58 -9.72
CA HIS A 74 -4.54 8.03 -9.88
C HIS A 74 -5.59 8.56 -10.86
N GLN A 75 -6.08 9.77 -10.64
CA GLN A 75 -7.00 10.44 -11.54
C GLN A 75 -6.31 10.86 -12.84
N GLU A 76 -5.05 11.23 -12.76
CA GLU A 76 -4.19 11.54 -13.89
C GLU A 76 -3.06 10.51 -13.97
N PHE A 77 -2.55 10.28 -15.17
CA PHE A 77 -1.45 9.35 -15.38
C PHE A 77 -0.19 9.84 -14.63
N PRO A 78 0.34 9.07 -13.65
CA PRO A 78 1.35 9.57 -12.71
C PRO A 78 2.77 9.63 -13.29
N TYR A 79 2.95 9.35 -14.57
CA TYR A 79 4.24 9.32 -15.22
C TYR A 79 4.43 10.53 -16.17
N PRO A 80 5.66 11.03 -16.33
CA PRO A 80 5.98 12.05 -17.33
C PRO A 80 5.54 11.65 -18.74
N PRO A 81 5.18 12.61 -19.60
CA PRO A 81 4.78 12.32 -20.99
C PRO A 81 5.83 11.57 -21.82
N THR A 82 7.08 11.64 -21.41
CA THR A 82 8.22 10.96 -22.06
C THR A 82 8.40 9.51 -21.62
N THR A 83 7.61 9.05 -20.64
CA THR A 83 7.71 7.69 -20.13
C THR A 83 7.20 6.69 -21.17
N THR A 84 8.00 5.69 -21.48
CA THR A 84 7.62 4.63 -22.42
C THR A 84 6.64 3.66 -21.78
N VAL A 85 5.79 3.04 -22.58
CA VAL A 85 4.88 1.97 -22.11
C VAL A 85 5.67 0.84 -21.42
N ARG A 86 6.83 0.50 -21.95
CA ARG A 86 7.71 -0.49 -21.34
C ARG A 86 8.11 -0.10 -19.92
N ALA A 87 8.53 1.14 -19.69
CA ALA A 87 8.92 1.62 -18.37
C ALA A 87 7.76 1.54 -17.35
N VAL A 88 6.53 1.85 -17.78
CA VAL A 88 5.32 1.73 -16.94
C VAL A 88 5.05 0.27 -16.56
N VAL A 89 5.18 -0.64 -17.52
CA VAL A 89 5.01 -2.07 -17.28
C VAL A 89 6.11 -2.62 -16.38
N ASP A 90 7.36 -2.20 -16.60
CA ASP A 90 8.49 -2.61 -15.77
C ASP A 90 8.34 -2.14 -14.32
N ASP A 91 7.84 -0.91 -14.11
CA ASP A 91 7.52 -0.39 -12.78
C ASP A 91 6.40 -1.19 -12.10
N ALA A 92 5.33 -1.49 -12.80
CA ALA A 92 4.23 -2.32 -12.30
C ALA A 92 4.67 -3.75 -11.91
N LEU A 93 5.66 -4.29 -12.61
CA LEU A 93 6.21 -5.62 -12.36
C LEU A 93 7.38 -5.64 -11.36
N ALA A 94 7.86 -4.48 -10.92
CA ALA A 94 9.05 -4.38 -10.07
C ALA A 94 8.91 -5.21 -8.78
N ARG A 95 7.72 -5.24 -8.20
CA ARG A 95 7.44 -6.03 -6.99
C ARG A 95 7.53 -7.54 -7.26
N VAL A 96 6.93 -8.03 -8.34
CA VAL A 96 6.96 -9.45 -8.72
C VAL A 96 8.39 -9.90 -8.98
N ARG A 97 9.15 -9.10 -9.73
CA ARG A 97 10.58 -9.36 -9.99
C ARG A 97 11.45 -9.30 -8.73
N GLY A 98 11.05 -8.50 -7.74
CA GLY A 98 11.69 -8.49 -6.42
C GLY A 98 11.53 -9.83 -5.71
N ILE A 99 10.31 -10.35 -5.68
CA ILE A 99 9.99 -11.65 -5.08
C ILE A 99 10.71 -12.81 -5.79
N GLU A 100 10.72 -12.79 -7.14
CA GLU A 100 11.44 -13.80 -7.93
C GLU A 100 12.92 -13.83 -7.56
N ARG A 101 13.56 -12.68 -7.45
CA ARG A 101 14.97 -12.57 -7.07
C ARG A 101 15.23 -13.06 -5.64
N GLU A 102 14.38 -12.70 -4.68
CA GLU A 102 14.49 -13.19 -3.30
C GLU A 102 14.35 -14.72 -3.23
N LEU A 103 13.46 -15.30 -4.04
CA LEU A 103 13.30 -16.75 -4.13
C LEU A 103 14.51 -17.44 -4.76
N GLU A 104 15.09 -16.87 -5.83
CA GLU A 104 16.30 -17.38 -6.46
C GLU A 104 17.50 -17.34 -5.48
N GLU A 105 17.68 -16.23 -4.79
CA GLU A 105 18.74 -16.06 -3.78
C GLU A 105 18.57 -17.06 -2.64
N ALA A 106 17.36 -17.27 -2.14
CA ALA A 106 17.06 -18.25 -1.09
C ALA A 106 17.31 -19.69 -1.56
N ALA A 107 16.93 -20.00 -2.82
CA ALA A 107 17.18 -21.32 -3.40
C ALA A 107 18.68 -21.60 -3.57
N LEU A 108 19.45 -20.62 -4.02
CA LEU A 108 20.89 -20.74 -4.16
C LEU A 108 21.59 -20.91 -2.79
N ALA A 109 21.13 -20.18 -1.77
CA ALA A 109 21.65 -20.32 -0.42
C ALA A 109 21.41 -21.72 0.16
N LEU A 110 20.25 -22.32 -0.12
CA LEU A 110 19.95 -23.70 0.29
C LEU A 110 20.76 -24.75 -0.50
N ALA A 111 21.02 -24.50 -1.79
CA ALA A 111 21.79 -25.40 -2.65
C ALA A 111 23.31 -25.35 -2.37
N GLY A 112 23.79 -24.23 -1.81
CA GLY A 112 25.22 -24.02 -1.53
C GLY A 112 25.71 -24.58 -0.20
N ASP A 113 24.84 -25.17 0.63
CA ASP A 113 25.20 -25.79 1.92
C ASP A 113 24.96 -27.33 1.91
N PRO A 114 25.91 -28.11 1.41
CA PRO A 114 25.76 -29.58 1.34
C PRO A 114 25.88 -30.29 2.71
N GLY A 115 25.99 -29.56 3.80
CA GLY A 115 26.18 -30.15 5.16
C GLY A 115 25.39 -29.47 6.28
N GLY A 116 24.52 -28.53 5.95
CA GLY A 116 23.86 -27.70 6.93
C GLY A 116 22.48 -28.18 7.38
N GLY A 117 22.29 -28.19 8.68
CA GLY A 117 20.97 -28.19 9.29
C GLY A 117 20.18 -26.92 8.88
N PRO A 118 18.92 -26.75 9.30
CA PRO A 118 18.03 -25.68 8.85
C PRO A 118 18.70 -24.31 9.02
N VAL A 119 18.88 -23.60 7.89
CA VAL A 119 19.46 -22.24 7.88
C VAL A 119 18.54 -21.31 8.67
N PRO A 120 18.99 -20.71 9.79
CA PRO A 120 18.17 -19.78 10.56
C PRO A 120 17.84 -18.58 9.67
N GLY A 121 16.57 -18.44 9.26
CA GLY A 121 16.09 -17.35 8.44
C GLY A 121 15.51 -17.72 7.07
N ALA A 122 15.82 -18.91 6.50
CA ALA A 122 15.27 -19.33 5.20
C ALA A 122 13.72 -19.47 5.23
N GLY A 123 13.17 -19.92 6.37
CA GLY A 123 11.71 -19.99 6.55
C GLY A 123 10.99 -18.64 6.53
N GLY A 124 11.70 -17.55 6.84
CA GLY A 124 11.13 -16.19 6.83
C GLY A 124 10.94 -15.61 5.43
N ALA A 125 11.76 -16.00 4.46
CA ALA A 125 11.64 -15.55 3.07
C ALA A 125 10.43 -16.18 2.38
N TYR A 126 10.22 -17.48 2.57
CA TYR A 126 9.05 -18.17 2.01
C TYR A 126 7.72 -17.73 2.63
N ALA A 127 7.69 -17.39 3.94
CA ALA A 127 6.48 -16.91 4.61
C ALA A 127 6.06 -15.50 4.20
N ARG A 128 6.95 -14.70 3.60
CA ARG A 128 6.63 -13.36 3.09
C ARG A 128 6.21 -13.34 1.62
N ALA A 129 6.48 -14.42 0.88
CA ALA A 129 6.15 -14.53 -0.54
C ALA A 129 4.73 -15.12 -0.80
N LEU A 130 4.08 -15.70 0.23
CA LEU A 130 2.71 -16.20 0.23
C LEU A 130 1.78 -15.26 0.97
#